data_1106e181bc13fc131d99bb9953eee9a5
#
_entry.id   1106e181bc13fc131d99bb9953eee9a5
#
_cell.length_a   1.000
_cell.length_b   1.000
_cell.length_c   1.000
_cell.angle_alpha   90.00
_cell.angle_beta   90.00
_cell.angle_gamma   90.00
#
_symmetry.space_group_name_H-M   'P 1'
#
loop_
_entity.id
_entity.type
_entity.pdbx_description
1 polymer ?
#
loop_
_entity_poly.entity_id
_entity_poly.type
_entity_poly.pdbx_seq_one_letter_code
_entity_poly.pdbx_strand_id
1 'polypeptide(L)'
;MVAGAAGFDNAAVPAYVGGSGNDFVKIFDDREAFRDIERLLDAETATFDLIDCNGNLAINICCVGLDSRVGAGMARFKRWPFVSGSFAYILSTAVNLFKGISEHYIVHVDGETIDEEMTFVCVANARYYGGGFYAVPDSEPDDGLLDVLLVKKLRLWQIPNALAKYKAGRYKELGRVARHIRTDAITVRCDQDSPINLDGEIRTARNVQMKIAEKKIRFFYPRGLHFKAE
;
A
#
# COMPACT_ATOMS: atom_id res chain seq x y z
N MET A 1 -11.30 -9.70 -5.35
CA MET A 1 -12.62 -9.44 -4.71
C MET A 1 -13.03 -7.99 -4.86
N VAL A 2 -12.22 -7.00 -4.44
CA VAL A 2 -12.53 -5.56 -4.53
C VAL A 2 -12.89 -5.15 -5.96
N ALA A 3 -12.04 -5.46 -6.94
CA ALA A 3 -12.25 -5.10 -8.36
C ALA A 3 -13.57 -5.66 -8.94
N GLY A 4 -14.01 -6.84 -8.51
CA GLY A 4 -15.27 -7.43 -8.95
C GLY A 4 -16.49 -6.76 -8.33
N ALA A 5 -16.41 -6.35 -7.07
CA ALA A 5 -17.53 -5.71 -6.36
C ALA A 5 -17.71 -4.23 -6.71
N ALA A 6 -16.62 -3.51 -7.02
CA ALA A 6 -16.65 -2.08 -7.37
C ALA A 6 -17.45 -1.74 -8.65
N GLY A 7 -17.93 -2.75 -9.39
CA GLY A 7 -18.78 -2.57 -10.56
C GLY A 7 -20.29 -2.59 -10.27
N PHE A 8 -20.70 -2.86 -9.02
CA PHE A 8 -22.11 -3.08 -8.67
C PHE A 8 -22.54 -2.14 -7.55
N ASP A 9 -23.48 -1.24 -7.83
CA ASP A 9 -23.98 -0.25 -6.87
C ASP A 9 -24.63 -0.89 -5.63
N ASN A 10 -25.18 -2.10 -5.79
CA ASN A 10 -25.87 -2.83 -4.71
C ASN A 10 -24.99 -3.86 -4.01
N ALA A 11 -23.70 -4.00 -4.39
CA ALA A 11 -22.77 -4.90 -3.73
C ALA A 11 -22.01 -4.18 -2.62
N ALA A 12 -21.92 -4.81 -1.46
CA ALA A 12 -21.02 -4.40 -0.40
C ALA A 12 -20.07 -5.57 -0.07
N VAL A 13 -18.83 -5.28 0.24
CA VAL A 13 -17.80 -6.28 0.52
C VAL A 13 -17.58 -6.35 2.03
N PRO A 14 -17.72 -7.53 2.66
CA PRO A 14 -17.28 -7.73 4.03
C PRO A 14 -15.79 -8.09 4.08
N ALA A 15 -15.19 -7.90 5.22
CA ALA A 15 -13.95 -8.56 5.55
C ALA A 15 -14.15 -9.50 6.75
N TYR A 16 -13.60 -10.71 6.67
CA TYR A 16 -13.45 -11.61 7.81
C TYR A 16 -11.95 -11.78 8.09
N VAL A 17 -11.57 -11.54 9.34
CA VAL A 17 -10.16 -11.59 9.75
C VAL A 17 -9.75 -13.04 10.01
N GLY A 18 -9.43 -13.77 8.94
CA GLY A 18 -8.97 -15.15 8.99
C GLY A 18 -7.50 -15.36 8.63
N GLY A 19 -6.85 -14.37 8.05
CA GLY A 19 -5.47 -14.44 7.57
C GLY A 19 -4.47 -13.63 8.41
N SER A 20 -3.22 -13.65 8.00
CA SER A 20 -2.14 -12.89 8.64
C SER A 20 -2.01 -11.43 8.14
N GLY A 21 -2.58 -11.11 6.99
CA GLY A 21 -2.60 -9.76 6.42
C GLY A 21 -3.67 -8.90 7.09
N ASN A 22 -4.81 -8.82 6.46
CA ASN A 22 -5.99 -8.07 6.93
C ASN A 22 -5.67 -6.61 7.27
N ASP A 23 -4.79 -5.98 6.47
CA ASP A 23 -4.26 -4.66 6.79
C ASP A 23 -5.33 -3.58 6.67
N PHE A 24 -6.27 -3.70 5.74
CA PHE A 24 -7.34 -2.72 5.57
C PHE A 24 -8.21 -2.56 6.82
N VAL A 25 -8.61 -3.67 7.46
CA VAL A 25 -9.45 -3.60 8.66
C VAL A 25 -8.74 -3.00 9.88
N LYS A 26 -7.43 -2.79 9.83
CA LYS A 26 -6.67 -2.12 10.89
C LYS A 26 -6.91 -0.61 10.94
N ILE A 27 -7.61 -0.03 9.96
CA ILE A 27 -8.06 1.35 10.05
C ILE A 27 -9.14 1.54 11.11
N PHE A 28 -9.87 0.46 11.46
CA PHE A 28 -10.91 0.48 12.48
C PHE A 28 -10.31 0.32 13.89
N ASP A 29 -10.96 0.91 14.87
CA ASP A 29 -10.55 0.92 16.27
C ASP A 29 -10.58 -0.47 16.95
N ASP A 30 -11.48 -1.38 16.50
CA ASP A 30 -11.52 -2.78 16.96
C ASP A 30 -11.53 -3.77 15.79
N ARG A 31 -10.35 -4.22 15.38
CA ARG A 31 -10.21 -5.21 14.30
C ARG A 31 -10.71 -6.61 14.69
N GLU A 32 -10.74 -6.95 15.99
CA GLU A 32 -11.16 -8.29 16.44
C GLU A 32 -12.68 -8.48 16.26
N ALA A 33 -13.43 -7.38 16.21
CA ALA A 33 -14.84 -7.39 15.87
C ALA A 33 -15.15 -8.05 14.50
N PHE A 34 -14.19 -8.00 13.57
CA PHE A 34 -14.32 -8.64 12.24
C PHE A 34 -14.15 -10.17 12.28
N ARG A 35 -13.89 -10.77 13.44
CA ARG A 35 -13.91 -12.23 13.66
C ARG A 35 -15.24 -12.73 14.20
N ASP A 36 -16.07 -11.83 14.67
CA ASP A 36 -17.38 -12.14 15.23
C ASP A 36 -18.43 -12.06 14.11
N ILE A 37 -18.97 -13.22 13.74
CA ILE A 37 -19.96 -13.32 12.65
C ILE A 37 -21.26 -12.64 13.06
N GLU A 38 -21.67 -12.70 14.34
CA GLU A 38 -22.90 -12.07 14.81
C GLU A 38 -22.80 -10.54 14.70
N ARG A 39 -21.65 -9.96 15.06
CA ARG A 39 -21.38 -8.54 14.87
C ARG A 39 -21.30 -8.14 13.38
N LEU A 40 -20.81 -9.01 12.51
CA LEU A 40 -20.80 -8.78 11.06
C LEU A 40 -22.21 -8.87 10.44
N LEU A 41 -23.15 -9.55 11.06
CA LEU A 41 -24.56 -9.57 10.64
C LEU A 41 -25.31 -8.28 11.05
N ASP A 42 -24.89 -7.62 12.13
CA ASP A 42 -25.34 -6.27 12.53
C ASP A 42 -24.31 -5.23 12.08
N ALA A 43 -24.25 -4.99 10.77
CA ALA A 43 -23.21 -4.18 10.16
C ALA A 43 -23.73 -2.80 9.74
N GLU A 44 -22.81 -1.86 9.72
CA GLU A 44 -22.92 -0.58 9.02
C GLU A 44 -22.18 -0.61 7.69
N THR A 45 -22.44 0.34 6.82
CA THR A 45 -21.73 0.46 5.53
C THR A 45 -21.07 1.82 5.41
N ALA A 46 -19.83 1.82 4.92
CA ALA A 46 -19.15 3.01 4.43
C ALA A 46 -18.78 2.83 2.95
N THR A 47 -18.58 3.94 2.27
CA THR A 47 -18.12 3.96 0.89
C THR A 47 -16.70 4.45 0.88
N PHE A 48 -15.79 3.62 0.37
CA PHE A 48 -14.37 3.92 0.30
C PHE A 48 -13.91 4.15 -1.12
N ASP A 49 -12.94 5.02 -1.27
CA ASP A 49 -12.23 5.27 -2.50
C ASP A 49 -11.36 4.06 -2.88
N LEU A 50 -10.99 3.99 -4.13
CA LEU A 50 -10.06 2.99 -4.64
C LEU A 50 -8.95 3.68 -5.41
N ILE A 51 -7.79 3.07 -5.43
CA ILE A 51 -6.70 3.43 -6.32
C ILE A 51 -6.92 2.72 -7.65
N ASP A 52 -7.02 3.47 -8.74
CA ASP A 52 -6.87 2.93 -10.09
C ASP A 52 -5.41 3.00 -10.49
N CYS A 53 -4.75 1.85 -10.59
CA CYS A 53 -3.39 1.73 -11.08
C CYS A 53 -3.39 1.04 -12.45
N ASN A 54 -3.27 1.80 -13.52
CA ASN A 54 -3.30 1.29 -14.90
C ASN A 54 -4.50 0.38 -15.17
N GLY A 55 -5.70 0.74 -14.69
CA GLY A 55 -6.93 -0.05 -14.82
C GLY A 55 -7.09 -1.20 -13.81
N ASN A 56 -6.18 -1.36 -12.87
CA ASN A 56 -6.28 -2.33 -11.77
C ASN A 56 -6.63 -1.60 -10.48
N LEU A 57 -7.62 -2.11 -9.75
CA LEU A 57 -8.12 -1.48 -8.54
C LEU A 57 -7.44 -2.05 -7.28
N ALA A 58 -7.02 -1.16 -6.40
CA ALA A 58 -6.55 -1.47 -5.06
C ALA A 58 -7.30 -0.62 -4.03
N ILE A 59 -7.54 -1.17 -2.84
CA ILE A 59 -8.22 -0.45 -1.76
C ILE A 59 -7.25 0.19 -0.77
N ASN A 60 -6.07 -0.40 -0.64
CA ASN A 60 -5.12 -0.06 0.42
C ASN A 60 -3.95 0.78 -0.11
N ILE A 61 -3.09 0.15 -0.91
CA ILE A 61 -1.88 0.79 -1.41
C ILE A 61 -1.49 0.32 -2.82
N CYS A 62 -0.71 1.19 -3.47
CA CYS A 62 0.08 0.85 -4.63
C CYS A 62 1.52 1.34 -4.42
N CYS A 63 2.52 0.44 -4.53
CA CYS A 63 3.93 0.79 -4.35
C CYS A 63 4.75 0.45 -5.58
N VAL A 64 5.80 1.24 -5.83
CA VAL A 64 6.83 1.02 -6.86
C VAL A 64 8.20 1.14 -6.20
N GLY A 65 9.17 0.31 -6.58
CA GLY A 65 10.53 0.39 -6.08
C GLY A 65 10.94 -0.75 -5.15
N LEU A 66 11.75 -0.47 -4.15
CA LEU A 66 12.35 -1.50 -3.29
C LEU A 66 11.32 -2.40 -2.63
N ASP A 67 10.24 -1.83 -2.12
CA ASP A 67 9.15 -2.58 -1.47
C ASP A 67 8.51 -3.60 -2.42
N SER A 68 8.18 -3.18 -3.63
CA SER A 68 7.58 -4.03 -4.65
C SER A 68 8.54 -5.12 -5.14
N ARG A 69 9.83 -4.81 -5.25
CA ARG A 69 10.87 -5.79 -5.58
C ARG A 69 11.05 -6.84 -4.49
N VAL A 70 10.98 -6.42 -3.23
CA VAL A 70 11.01 -7.35 -2.08
C VAL A 70 9.78 -8.25 -2.11
N GLY A 71 8.59 -7.70 -2.36
CA GLY A 71 7.34 -8.46 -2.51
C GLY A 71 7.41 -9.49 -3.64
N ALA A 72 7.90 -9.09 -4.81
CA ALA A 72 8.09 -9.98 -5.96
C ALA A 72 9.09 -11.12 -5.65
N GLY A 73 10.20 -10.81 -4.98
CA GLY A 73 11.18 -11.78 -4.53
C GLY A 73 10.61 -12.76 -3.50
N MET A 74 9.79 -12.28 -2.56
CA MET A 74 9.09 -13.14 -1.59
C MET A 74 8.24 -14.21 -2.27
N ALA A 75 7.44 -13.81 -3.27
CA ALA A 75 6.58 -14.74 -4.02
C ALA A 75 7.39 -15.84 -4.71
N ARG A 76 8.60 -15.52 -5.18
CA ARG A 76 9.55 -16.49 -5.77
C ARG A 76 10.13 -17.43 -4.72
N PHE A 77 10.60 -16.91 -3.57
CA PHE A 77 11.25 -17.71 -2.53
C PHE A 77 10.28 -18.60 -1.75
N LYS A 78 9.03 -18.19 -1.57
CA LYS A 78 7.97 -19.02 -0.98
C LYS A 78 7.69 -20.33 -1.74
N ARG A 79 8.09 -20.42 -3.01
CA ARG A 79 7.97 -21.66 -3.80
C ARG A 79 9.08 -22.69 -3.50
N TRP A 80 10.11 -22.31 -2.75
CA TRP A 80 11.17 -23.21 -2.39
C TRP A 80 10.75 -24.09 -1.21
N PRO A 81 11.01 -25.42 -1.26
CA PRO A 81 10.73 -26.30 -0.14
C PRO A 81 11.52 -25.85 1.10
N PHE A 82 10.90 -25.94 2.26
CA PHE A 82 11.48 -25.59 3.57
C PHE A 82 11.72 -24.09 3.85
N VAL A 83 11.23 -23.18 2.99
CA VAL A 83 11.36 -21.74 3.23
C VAL A 83 10.08 -21.20 3.89
N SER A 84 10.21 -20.74 5.15
CA SER A 84 9.11 -20.03 5.84
C SER A 84 8.88 -18.65 5.23
N GLY A 85 7.67 -18.10 5.43
CA GLY A 85 7.34 -16.76 4.92
C GLY A 85 8.28 -15.66 5.44
N SER A 86 8.69 -15.73 6.72
CA SER A 86 9.63 -14.78 7.31
C SER A 86 11.03 -14.92 6.72
N PHE A 87 11.48 -16.15 6.46
CA PHE A 87 12.78 -16.38 5.84
C PHE A 87 12.80 -15.95 4.36
N ALA A 88 11.71 -16.19 3.63
CA ALA A 88 11.55 -15.69 2.26
C ALA A 88 11.63 -14.15 2.20
N TYR A 89 11.04 -13.47 3.19
CA TYR A 89 11.13 -12.01 3.30
C TYR A 89 12.57 -11.55 3.52
N ILE A 90 13.27 -12.13 4.50
CA ILE A 90 14.68 -11.78 4.80
C ILE A 90 15.56 -12.02 3.57
N LEU A 91 15.42 -13.18 2.91
CA LEU A 91 16.20 -13.52 1.74
C LEU A 91 15.90 -12.59 0.56
N SER A 92 14.63 -12.27 0.32
CA SER A 92 14.24 -11.31 -0.72
C SER A 92 14.78 -9.92 -0.44
N THR A 93 14.71 -9.47 0.81
CA THR A 93 15.26 -8.18 1.22
C THR A 93 16.77 -8.15 0.99
N ALA A 94 17.51 -9.15 1.45
CA ALA A 94 18.95 -9.24 1.26
C ALA A 94 19.35 -9.20 -0.23
N VAL A 95 18.71 -10.01 -1.07
CA VAL A 95 18.98 -10.03 -2.52
C VAL A 95 18.71 -8.68 -3.16
N ASN A 96 17.62 -7.99 -2.78
CA ASN A 96 17.31 -6.68 -3.34
C ASN A 96 18.26 -5.58 -2.83
N LEU A 97 18.74 -5.67 -1.61
CA LEU A 97 19.79 -4.77 -1.11
C LEU A 97 21.09 -4.89 -1.91
N PHE A 98 21.48 -6.11 -2.30
CA PHE A 98 22.66 -6.33 -3.16
C PHE A 98 22.45 -5.86 -4.61
N LYS A 99 21.22 -5.88 -5.13
CA LYS A 99 20.87 -5.37 -6.47
C LYS A 99 20.79 -3.84 -6.57
N GLY A 100 20.88 -3.16 -5.45
CA GLY A 100 20.70 -1.72 -5.33
C GLY A 100 19.35 -1.36 -4.72
N ILE A 101 19.35 -0.33 -3.90
CA ILE A 101 18.21 0.08 -3.08
C ILE A 101 17.38 1.19 -3.71
N SER A 102 17.90 1.83 -4.76
CA SER A 102 17.23 2.92 -5.47
C SER A 102 17.20 2.65 -6.96
N GLU A 103 16.21 3.22 -7.60
CA GLU A 103 16.06 3.30 -9.04
C GLU A 103 15.75 4.74 -9.40
N HIS A 104 16.00 5.11 -10.65
CA HIS A 104 15.67 6.41 -11.17
C HIS A 104 14.19 6.44 -11.58
N TYR A 105 13.48 7.47 -11.12
CA TYR A 105 12.07 7.69 -11.43
C TYR A 105 11.82 9.12 -11.88
N ILE A 106 10.95 9.25 -12.86
CA ILE A 106 10.36 10.54 -13.22
C ILE A 106 8.91 10.51 -12.71
N VAL A 107 8.63 11.36 -11.74
CA VAL A 107 7.32 11.45 -11.07
C VAL A 107 6.64 12.74 -11.50
N HIS A 108 5.41 12.63 -12.02
CA HIS A 108 4.56 13.78 -12.33
C HIS A 108 3.40 13.80 -11.33
N VAL A 109 3.28 14.88 -10.56
CA VAL A 109 2.26 15.09 -9.54
C VAL A 109 1.95 16.58 -9.39
N ASP A 110 0.68 16.96 -9.41
CA ASP A 110 0.20 18.34 -9.23
C ASP A 110 0.91 19.38 -10.10
N GLY A 111 1.22 19.02 -11.35
CA GLY A 111 1.94 19.87 -12.30
C GLY A 111 3.46 19.96 -12.07
N GLU A 112 3.98 19.35 -11.03
CA GLU A 112 5.42 19.22 -10.76
C GLU A 112 5.98 17.98 -11.43
N THR A 113 7.22 18.08 -11.91
CA THR A 113 8.02 16.93 -12.37
C THR A 113 9.21 16.77 -11.46
N ILE A 114 9.32 15.61 -10.82
CA ILE A 114 10.42 15.21 -9.94
C ILE A 114 11.21 14.12 -10.65
N ASP A 115 12.45 14.41 -10.99
CA ASP A 115 13.37 13.55 -11.75
C ASP A 115 14.55 13.22 -10.84
N GLU A 116 14.45 12.10 -10.10
CA GLU A 116 15.40 11.75 -9.05
C GLU A 116 15.54 10.22 -8.87
N GLU A 117 16.67 9.82 -8.24
CA GLU A 117 16.79 8.46 -7.68
C GLU A 117 16.00 8.34 -6.39
N MET A 118 15.10 7.35 -6.35
CA MET A 118 14.27 7.06 -5.17
C MET A 118 14.42 5.60 -4.74
N THR A 119 14.25 5.37 -3.45
CA THR A 119 14.20 4.02 -2.87
C THR A 119 12.86 3.37 -3.18
N PHE A 120 11.77 4.12 -3.02
CA PHE A 120 10.43 3.70 -3.42
C PHE A 120 9.46 4.88 -3.48
N VAL A 121 8.35 4.65 -4.16
CA VAL A 121 7.15 5.48 -4.19
C VAL A 121 6.01 4.63 -3.64
N CYS A 122 5.33 5.12 -2.59
CA CYS A 122 4.14 4.51 -2.03
C CYS A 122 2.96 5.46 -2.23
N VAL A 123 1.88 4.94 -2.79
CA VAL A 123 0.61 5.64 -2.95
C VAL A 123 -0.40 4.91 -2.09
N ALA A 124 -0.89 5.57 -1.07
CA ALA A 124 -1.77 5.01 -0.06
C ALA A 124 -3.16 5.63 -0.14
N ASN A 125 -4.17 4.79 0.05
CA ASN A 125 -5.56 5.16 0.28
C ASN A 125 -5.97 4.76 1.71
N ALA A 126 -5.17 3.88 2.37
CA ALA A 126 -5.34 3.49 3.75
C ALA A 126 -4.01 3.40 4.49
N ARG A 127 -4.06 3.31 5.82
CA ARG A 127 -2.92 3.53 6.72
C ARG A 127 -1.96 2.37 6.84
N TYR A 128 -2.45 1.12 6.66
CA TYR A 128 -1.70 -0.10 6.97
C TYR A 128 -1.50 -0.98 5.75
N TYR A 129 -0.33 -1.59 5.64
CA TYR A 129 -0.07 -2.63 4.66
C TYR A 129 1.07 -3.58 5.08
N GLY A 130 1.38 -4.56 4.23
CA GLY A 130 2.55 -5.42 4.38
C GLY A 130 2.57 -6.25 5.67
N GLY A 131 1.40 -6.53 6.27
CA GLY A 131 1.29 -7.30 7.50
C GLY A 131 1.51 -6.47 8.77
N GLY A 132 1.26 -5.15 8.72
CA GLY A 132 1.28 -4.29 9.90
C GLY A 132 2.24 -3.12 9.85
N PHE A 133 2.66 -2.70 8.67
CA PHE A 133 3.29 -1.40 8.52
C PHE A 133 2.23 -0.31 8.63
N TYR A 134 2.38 0.56 9.59
CA TYR A 134 1.56 1.77 9.75
C TYR A 134 2.19 2.89 8.91
N ALA A 135 2.13 2.73 7.59
CA ALA A 135 2.99 3.45 6.65
C ALA A 135 2.65 4.93 6.50
N VAL A 136 1.36 5.23 6.33
CA VAL A 136 0.87 6.60 6.11
C VAL A 136 -0.30 6.86 7.04
N PRO A 137 -0.05 7.28 8.30
CA PRO A 137 -1.06 7.50 9.33
C PRO A 137 -2.16 8.48 8.95
N ASP A 138 -1.82 9.45 8.12
CA ASP A 138 -2.73 10.53 7.73
C ASP A 138 -3.72 10.13 6.62
N SER A 139 -3.60 8.91 6.04
CA SER A 139 -4.48 8.48 4.95
C SER A 139 -5.89 8.20 5.43
N GLU A 140 -6.85 8.75 4.70
CA GLU A 140 -8.29 8.53 4.90
C GLU A 140 -8.93 7.96 3.63
N PRO A 141 -9.54 6.76 3.67
CA PRO A 141 -9.96 6.06 2.47
C PRO A 141 -11.28 6.58 1.86
N ASP A 142 -11.84 7.67 2.35
CA ASP A 142 -13.12 8.25 1.93
C ASP A 142 -13.07 9.74 1.59
N ASP A 143 -11.87 10.34 1.52
CA ASP A 143 -11.68 11.79 1.36
C ASP A 143 -11.41 12.26 -0.09
N GLY A 144 -11.34 11.33 -1.03
CA GLY A 144 -11.12 11.63 -2.44
C GLY A 144 -9.66 11.94 -2.81
N LEU A 145 -8.72 11.67 -1.92
CA LEU A 145 -7.30 11.93 -2.12
C LEU A 145 -6.45 10.68 -1.89
N LEU A 146 -5.30 10.66 -2.52
CA LEU A 146 -4.24 9.67 -2.32
C LEU A 146 -3.10 10.31 -1.54
N ASP A 147 -2.57 9.59 -0.59
CA ASP A 147 -1.40 9.98 0.18
C ASP A 147 -0.14 9.37 -0.44
N VAL A 148 0.66 10.19 -1.09
CA VAL A 148 1.88 9.78 -1.78
C VAL A 148 3.09 10.00 -0.89
N LEU A 149 3.85 8.95 -0.65
CA LEU A 149 5.14 9.02 0.03
C LEU A 149 6.26 8.72 -0.96
N LEU A 150 7.04 9.75 -1.27
CA LEU A 150 8.25 9.66 -2.08
C LEU A 150 9.45 9.49 -1.15
N VAL A 151 10.16 8.38 -1.25
CA VAL A 151 11.37 8.15 -0.45
C VAL A 151 12.58 8.19 -1.35
N LYS A 152 13.37 9.26 -1.23
CA LYS A 152 14.61 9.48 -1.98
C LYS A 152 15.62 8.36 -1.72
N LYS A 153 16.66 8.34 -2.52
CA LYS A 153 17.78 7.41 -2.37
C LYS A 153 18.31 7.38 -0.94
N LEU A 154 18.22 6.22 -0.31
CA LEU A 154 18.81 5.94 0.98
C LEU A 154 20.21 5.31 0.82
N ARG A 155 21.07 5.49 1.80
CA ARG A 155 22.30 4.71 1.94
C ARG A 155 21.99 3.44 2.72
N LEU A 156 22.72 2.35 2.48
CA LEU A 156 22.48 1.05 3.11
C LEU A 156 22.37 1.14 4.64
N TRP A 157 23.22 1.94 5.29
CA TRP A 157 23.19 2.13 6.73
C TRP A 157 21.98 2.91 7.27
N GLN A 158 21.28 3.66 6.40
CA GLN A 158 20.06 4.40 6.78
C GLN A 158 18.80 3.50 6.77
N ILE A 159 18.85 2.38 6.04
CA ILE A 159 17.69 1.51 5.84
C ILE A 159 17.08 1.01 7.15
N PRO A 160 17.83 0.46 8.12
CA PRO A 160 17.24 -0.06 9.36
C PRO A 160 16.44 1.01 10.12
N ASN A 161 17.01 2.21 10.23
CA ASN A 161 16.33 3.33 10.90
C ASN A 161 15.12 3.84 10.09
N ALA A 162 15.27 3.99 8.77
CA ALA A 162 14.18 4.42 7.90
C ALA A 162 13.02 3.42 7.93
N LEU A 163 13.32 2.11 7.85
CA LEU A 163 12.33 1.05 7.91
C LEU A 163 11.59 1.02 9.26
N ALA A 164 12.31 1.20 10.37
CA ALA A 164 11.71 1.23 11.70
C ALA A 164 10.75 2.42 11.85
N LYS A 165 11.16 3.61 11.40
CA LYS A 165 10.31 4.80 11.40
C LYS A 165 9.10 4.66 10.49
N TYR A 166 9.30 4.16 9.27
CA TYR A 166 8.24 3.93 8.30
C TYR A 166 7.20 2.94 8.83
N LYS A 167 7.66 1.81 9.38
CA LYS A 167 6.78 0.81 9.99
C LYS A 167 5.96 1.36 11.16
N ALA A 168 6.49 2.32 11.89
CA ALA A 168 5.86 2.94 13.06
C ALA A 168 5.01 4.18 12.72
N GLY A 169 4.81 4.52 11.43
CA GLY A 169 4.06 5.71 11.02
C GLY A 169 4.82 7.04 11.21
N ARG A 170 6.10 6.97 11.53
CA ARG A 170 6.92 8.15 11.81
C ARG A 170 7.74 8.61 10.61
N TYR A 171 7.17 8.47 9.39
CA TYR A 171 7.88 8.85 8.16
C TYR A 171 8.27 10.34 8.13
N LYS A 172 7.50 11.22 8.80
CA LYS A 172 7.83 12.65 8.95
C LYS A 172 9.19 12.89 9.61
N GLU A 173 9.63 11.97 10.47
CA GLU A 173 10.97 12.04 11.09
C GLU A 173 12.12 11.64 10.15
N LEU A 174 11.83 11.18 8.94
CA LEU A 174 12.83 10.94 7.91
C LEU A 174 13.34 12.26 7.29
N GLY A 175 12.66 13.36 7.57
CA GLY A 175 13.05 14.70 7.13
C GLY A 175 13.12 14.79 5.60
N ARG A 176 14.23 15.30 5.08
CA ARG A 176 14.36 15.59 3.64
C ARG A 176 14.41 14.37 2.72
N VAL A 177 14.54 13.16 3.27
CA VAL A 177 14.56 11.93 2.46
C VAL A 177 13.17 11.37 2.18
N ALA A 178 12.15 11.79 2.94
CA ALA A 178 10.77 11.44 2.70
C ALA A 178 9.95 12.71 2.42
N ARG A 179 9.19 12.69 1.32
CA ARG A 179 8.26 13.76 0.97
C ARG A 179 6.86 13.16 0.89
N HIS A 180 5.93 13.75 1.62
CA HIS A 180 4.51 13.40 1.60
C HIS A 180 3.75 14.43 0.75
N ILE A 181 2.86 13.95 -0.12
CA ILE A 181 2.02 14.75 -1.01
C ILE A 181 0.61 14.15 -0.95
N ARG A 182 -0.41 15.00 -0.92
CA ARG A 182 -1.81 14.58 -1.07
C ARG A 182 -2.31 15.05 -2.44
N THR A 183 -2.81 14.12 -3.25
CA THR A 183 -3.21 14.37 -4.64
C THR A 183 -4.29 13.38 -5.07
N ASP A 184 -5.03 13.69 -6.13
CA ASP A 184 -5.97 12.75 -6.75
C ASP A 184 -5.31 11.87 -7.82
N ALA A 185 -4.14 12.24 -8.33
CA ALA A 185 -3.44 11.50 -9.37
C ALA A 185 -1.92 11.71 -9.35
N ILE A 186 -1.20 10.65 -9.70
CA ILE A 186 0.26 10.66 -9.87
C ILE A 186 0.65 9.72 -11.00
N THR A 187 1.70 10.07 -11.72
CA THR A 187 2.32 9.19 -12.71
C THR A 187 3.79 8.97 -12.35
N VAL A 188 4.22 7.71 -12.35
CA VAL A 188 5.60 7.30 -12.12
C VAL A 188 6.12 6.60 -13.35
N ARG A 189 7.19 7.13 -13.93
CA ARG A 189 7.91 6.50 -15.03
C ARG A 189 9.21 5.89 -14.52
N CYS A 190 9.40 4.61 -14.79
CA CYS A 190 10.60 3.86 -14.48
C CYS A 190 11.50 3.78 -15.73
N ASP A 191 12.82 3.62 -15.56
CA ASP A 191 13.73 3.44 -16.68
C ASP A 191 13.51 2.10 -17.41
N GLN A 192 13.05 1.10 -16.68
CA GLN A 192 12.73 -0.24 -17.19
C GLN A 192 11.43 -0.75 -16.56
N ASP A 193 10.95 -1.89 -17.05
CA ASP A 193 9.81 -2.55 -16.44
C ASP A 193 10.13 -2.91 -14.98
N SER A 194 9.37 -2.36 -14.05
CA SER A 194 9.57 -2.53 -12.61
C SER A 194 8.35 -3.19 -11.96
N PRO A 195 8.55 -4.01 -10.93
CA PRO A 195 7.47 -4.57 -10.15
C PRO A 195 6.66 -3.48 -9.46
N ILE A 196 5.35 -3.65 -9.45
CA ILE A 196 4.38 -2.82 -8.75
C ILE A 196 3.63 -3.72 -7.79
N ASN A 197 3.50 -3.29 -6.55
CA ASN A 197 2.71 -3.99 -5.54
C ASN A 197 1.36 -3.30 -5.37
N LEU A 198 0.27 -4.00 -5.71
CA LEU A 198 -1.11 -3.55 -5.49
C LEU A 198 -1.74 -4.45 -4.45
N ASP A 199 -1.91 -3.98 -3.22
CA ASP A 199 -2.52 -4.73 -2.11
C ASP A 199 -1.92 -6.16 -1.93
N GLY A 200 -0.64 -6.33 -2.25
CA GLY A 200 0.05 -7.63 -2.21
C GLY A 200 0.07 -8.38 -3.55
N GLU A 201 -0.65 -7.95 -4.57
CA GLU A 201 -0.54 -8.48 -5.92
C GLU A 201 0.59 -7.78 -6.69
N ILE A 202 1.50 -8.59 -7.25
CA ILE A 202 2.62 -8.05 -8.02
C ILE A 202 2.26 -7.99 -9.50
N ARG A 203 2.38 -6.81 -10.06
CA ARG A 203 2.28 -6.51 -11.49
C ARG A 203 3.61 -5.98 -11.99
N THR A 204 3.73 -5.71 -13.28
CA THR A 204 4.93 -5.14 -13.88
C THR A 204 4.54 -4.07 -14.87
N ALA A 205 5.14 -2.88 -14.76
CA ALA A 205 4.97 -1.81 -15.73
C ALA A 205 6.18 -0.85 -15.71
N ARG A 206 6.33 -0.13 -16.80
CA ARG A 206 7.33 0.95 -16.94
C ARG A 206 6.71 2.32 -16.67
N ASN A 207 5.46 2.52 -17.07
CA ASN A 207 4.69 3.72 -16.78
C ASN A 207 3.53 3.34 -15.87
N VAL A 208 3.48 3.94 -14.71
CA VAL A 208 2.52 3.63 -13.65
C VAL A 208 1.70 4.88 -13.38
N GLN A 209 0.48 4.88 -13.86
CA GLN A 209 -0.50 5.91 -13.53
C GLN A 209 -1.34 5.42 -12.36
N MET A 210 -1.40 6.18 -11.30
CA MET A 210 -2.21 5.93 -10.13
C MET A 210 -3.10 7.14 -9.88
N LYS A 211 -4.39 6.91 -9.73
CA LYS A 211 -5.37 7.97 -9.48
C LYS A 211 -6.51 7.44 -8.61
N ILE A 212 -7.30 8.35 -8.06
CA ILE A 212 -8.58 7.98 -7.47
C ILE A 212 -9.44 7.35 -8.57
N ALA A 213 -9.96 6.16 -8.32
CA ALA A 213 -10.82 5.47 -9.25
C ALA A 213 -12.18 6.17 -9.33
N GLU A 214 -12.81 6.15 -10.52
CA GLU A 214 -14.18 6.64 -10.70
C GLU A 214 -15.20 5.84 -9.87
N LYS A 215 -14.88 4.55 -9.65
CA LYS A 215 -15.71 3.64 -8.87
C LYS A 215 -15.22 3.61 -7.43
N LYS A 216 -16.19 3.67 -6.51
CA LYS A 216 -15.97 3.46 -5.09
C LYS A 216 -16.44 2.06 -4.70
N ILE A 217 -16.02 1.61 -3.52
CA ILE A 217 -16.47 0.33 -2.96
C ILE A 217 -17.30 0.57 -1.71
N ARG A 218 -18.47 -0.08 -1.65
CA ARG A 218 -19.20 -0.19 -0.40
C ARG A 218 -18.63 -1.32 0.44
N PHE A 219 -18.28 -1.00 1.67
CA PHE A 219 -17.69 -1.92 2.60
C PHE A 219 -18.56 -1.98 3.84
N PHE A 220 -18.93 -3.17 4.31
CA PHE A 220 -19.65 -3.28 5.55
C PHE A 220 -18.77 -3.81 6.69
N TYR A 221 -18.97 -3.22 7.85
CA TYR A 221 -18.19 -3.44 9.05
C TYR A 221 -19.12 -3.50 10.27
N PRO A 222 -18.70 -4.16 11.36
CA PRO A 222 -19.48 -4.24 12.58
C PRO A 222 -19.91 -2.86 13.09
N ARG A 223 -21.19 -2.75 13.48
CA ARG A 223 -21.79 -1.51 13.97
C ARG A 223 -21.00 -0.93 15.15
N GLY A 224 -20.89 0.40 15.18
CA GLY A 224 -20.26 1.17 16.24
C GLY A 224 -18.73 1.23 16.18
N LEU A 225 -18.11 0.76 15.09
CA LEU A 225 -16.68 0.95 14.86
C LEU A 225 -16.39 2.29 14.17
N HIS A 226 -15.23 2.85 14.48
CA HIS A 226 -14.73 4.08 13.89
C HIS A 226 -13.46 3.80 13.09
N PHE A 227 -13.30 4.50 11.95
CA PHE A 227 -12.14 4.32 11.05
C PHE A 227 -11.42 5.63 10.71
N LYS A 228 -11.95 6.80 11.11
CA LYS A 228 -11.26 8.08 10.89
C LYS A 228 -10.07 8.23 11.82
N ALA A 229 -9.04 8.94 11.36
CA ALA A 229 -7.93 9.33 12.21
C ALA A 229 -8.43 10.32 13.28
N GLU A 230 -7.96 10.16 14.52
CA GLU A 230 -8.16 11.14 15.58
C GLU A 230 -7.31 12.39 15.36
#